data_bf2142808ed857d14bd6ea073bf17cda
#
_entry.id   bf2142808ed857d14bd6ea073bf17cda
#
_cell.length_a   1.000
_cell.length_b   1.000
_cell.length_c   1.000
_cell.angle_alpha   90.00
_cell.angle_beta   90.00
_cell.angle_gamma   90.00
#
_symmetry.space_group_name_H-M   'P 1'
#
loop_
_entity.id
_entity.type
_entity.pdbx_description
1 polymer ?
#
loop_
_entity_poly.entity_id
_entity_poly.type
_entity_poly.pdbx_seq_one_letter_code
_entity_poly.pdbx_strand_id
1 'polypeptide(L)'
;SEVSEVIYPGLFQNPRDRKRNRKYLETGNGPMVGFELKGGKQAGQKFIDNLQMVYHVANVGDVRTLAIHPASTTHSQLSAVDQEKTGVTPGYVRLCIGLEHIDDILADLTQALEKT
;
A
#
# COMPACT_ATOMS: atom_id res chain seq x y z
N SER A 1 0.24 15.15 7.41
CA SER A 1 0.41 13.88 6.68
C SER A 1 -0.93 13.21 6.48
N GLU A 2 -1.26 12.84 5.25
CA GLU A 2 -2.49 12.15 4.86
C GLU A 2 -2.47 10.66 5.26
N VAL A 3 -1.27 10.12 5.48
CA VAL A 3 -1.05 8.74 5.92
C VAL A 3 -1.14 8.65 7.44
N SER A 4 -1.95 7.72 7.95
CA SER A 4 -2.10 7.43 9.38
C SER A 4 -1.19 6.29 9.85
N GLU A 5 -0.94 5.29 8.99
CA GLU A 5 -0.14 4.12 9.32
C GLU A 5 0.61 3.61 8.08
N VAL A 6 1.81 3.08 8.29
CA VAL A 6 2.58 2.35 7.27
C VAL A 6 2.83 0.93 7.76
N ILE A 7 2.46 -0.05 6.93
CA ILE A 7 2.60 -1.49 7.20
C ILE A 7 3.73 -2.03 6.34
N TYR A 8 4.87 -2.25 6.97
CA TYR A 8 6.07 -2.76 6.30
C TYR A 8 6.91 -3.60 7.26
N PRO A 9 7.43 -4.76 6.85
CA PRO A 9 8.13 -5.67 7.77
C PRO A 9 9.29 -5.03 8.53
N GLY A 10 10.04 -4.13 7.89
CA GLY A 10 11.14 -3.39 8.52
C GLY A 10 10.71 -2.39 9.61
N LEU A 11 9.43 -2.04 9.67
CA LEU A 11 8.86 -1.08 10.63
C LEU A 11 8.13 -1.74 11.81
N PHE A 12 8.02 -3.07 11.84
CA PHE A 12 7.30 -3.76 12.90
C PHE A 12 7.91 -3.51 14.27
N GLN A 13 7.07 -3.06 15.22
CA GLN A 13 7.46 -2.80 16.61
C GLN A 13 7.25 -4.02 17.52
N ASN A 14 6.30 -4.88 17.19
CA ASN A 14 5.99 -6.08 17.96
C ASN A 14 7.20 -7.05 17.97
N PRO A 15 7.67 -7.50 19.14
CA PRO A 15 8.84 -8.40 19.26
C PRO A 15 8.70 -9.72 18.48
N ARG A 16 7.49 -10.29 18.43
CA ARG A 16 7.21 -11.53 17.69
C ARG A 16 7.42 -11.34 16.19
N ASP A 17 6.89 -10.24 15.64
CA ASP A 17 6.96 -9.95 14.22
C ASP A 17 8.37 -9.51 13.80
N ARG A 18 9.07 -8.76 14.65
CA ARG A 18 10.49 -8.46 14.47
C ARG A 18 11.36 -9.71 14.44
N LYS A 19 11.08 -10.69 15.29
CA LYS A 19 11.79 -12.00 15.30
C LYS A 19 11.51 -12.77 14.01
N ARG A 20 10.27 -12.79 13.54
CA ARG A 20 9.89 -13.42 12.26
C ARG A 20 10.56 -12.72 11.08
N ASN A 21 10.55 -11.41 11.05
CA ASN A 21 11.20 -10.62 10.02
C ASN A 21 12.69 -10.98 9.90
N ARG A 22 13.43 -10.96 11.01
CA ARG A 22 14.86 -11.34 11.02
C ARG A 22 15.11 -12.77 10.53
N LYS A 23 14.18 -13.69 10.82
CA LYS A 23 14.33 -15.10 10.45
C LYS A 23 14.08 -15.35 8.96
N TYR A 24 13.09 -14.67 8.37
CA TYR A 24 12.60 -14.96 7.02
C TYR A 24 12.96 -13.91 5.97
N LEU A 25 13.34 -12.71 6.40
CA LEU A 25 13.67 -11.58 5.53
C LEU A 25 15.08 -11.03 5.86
N GLU A 26 16.04 -11.92 5.95
CA GLU A 26 17.41 -11.62 6.43
C GLU A 26 18.13 -10.59 5.56
N THR A 27 17.94 -10.63 4.24
CA THR A 27 18.66 -9.78 3.28
C THR A 27 17.85 -8.56 2.80
N GLY A 28 16.59 -8.42 3.23
CA GLY A 28 15.72 -7.31 2.85
C GLY A 28 14.26 -7.58 3.16
N ASN A 29 13.46 -6.53 3.22
CA ASN A 29 12.06 -6.60 3.65
C ASN A 29 11.05 -6.74 2.51
N GLY A 30 11.54 -6.89 1.28
CA GLY A 30 10.71 -7.07 0.08
C GLY A 30 10.06 -5.78 -0.42
N PRO A 31 9.38 -5.87 -1.58
CA PRO A 31 8.84 -4.69 -2.29
C PRO A 31 7.41 -4.32 -1.86
N MET A 32 6.79 -5.06 -0.95
CA MET A 32 5.41 -4.85 -0.56
C MET A 32 5.29 -3.84 0.57
N VAL A 33 4.61 -2.73 0.32
CA VAL A 33 4.33 -1.67 1.30
C VAL A 33 2.82 -1.47 1.38
N GLY A 34 2.26 -1.57 2.57
CA GLY A 34 0.89 -1.16 2.84
C GLY A 34 0.85 0.16 3.60
N PHE A 35 -0.17 0.97 3.36
CA PHE A 35 -0.42 2.15 4.19
C PHE A 35 -1.91 2.48 4.26
N GLU A 36 -2.30 3.20 5.30
CA GLU A 36 -3.67 3.63 5.55
C GLU A 36 -3.79 5.14 5.36
N LEU A 37 -4.80 5.57 4.59
CA LEU A 37 -5.13 6.97 4.37
C LEU A 37 -6.24 7.42 5.33
N LYS A 38 -6.07 8.58 5.96
CA LYS A 38 -7.00 9.15 6.96
C LYS A 38 -8.40 9.43 6.42
N GLY A 39 -8.51 9.76 5.14
CA GLY A 39 -9.79 10.03 4.47
C GLY A 39 -10.60 8.79 4.06
N GLY A 40 -10.14 7.59 4.46
CA GLY A 40 -10.83 6.33 4.20
C GLY A 40 -10.99 6.03 2.70
N LYS A 41 -12.12 5.41 2.33
CA LYS A 41 -12.36 4.92 0.96
C LYS A 41 -12.24 6.00 -0.11
N GLN A 42 -12.72 7.20 0.16
CA GLN A 42 -12.64 8.30 -0.82
C GLN A 42 -11.20 8.76 -1.05
N ALA A 43 -10.41 8.85 0.02
CA ALA A 43 -8.99 9.18 -0.09
C ALA A 43 -8.22 8.11 -0.87
N GLY A 44 -8.49 6.82 -0.59
CA GLY A 44 -7.91 5.72 -1.35
C GLY A 44 -8.19 5.77 -2.84
N GLN A 45 -9.44 6.04 -3.23
CA GLN A 45 -9.82 6.20 -4.62
C GLN A 45 -9.12 7.41 -5.27
N LYS A 46 -9.17 8.58 -4.63
CA LYS A 46 -8.50 9.78 -5.14
C LYS A 46 -7.00 9.58 -5.31
N PHE A 47 -6.36 8.91 -4.35
CA PHE A 47 -4.94 8.59 -4.43
C PHE A 47 -4.63 7.77 -5.69
N ILE A 48 -5.35 6.66 -5.91
CA ILE A 48 -5.16 5.81 -7.09
C ILE A 48 -5.41 6.58 -8.39
N ASP A 49 -6.49 7.40 -8.45
CA ASP A 49 -6.87 8.15 -9.65
C ASP A 49 -5.87 9.25 -10.02
N ASN A 50 -5.06 9.70 -9.06
CA ASN A 50 -4.04 10.73 -9.27
C ASN A 50 -2.63 10.18 -9.55
N LEU A 51 -2.41 8.88 -9.47
CA LEU A 51 -1.15 8.27 -9.87
C LEU A 51 -0.92 8.43 -11.38
N GLN A 52 0.30 8.76 -11.77
CA GLN A 52 0.67 9.04 -13.16
C GLN A 52 1.60 7.96 -13.74
N MET A 53 2.55 7.48 -12.96
CA MET A 53 3.53 6.46 -13.34
C MET A 53 3.16 5.09 -12.76
N VAL A 54 2.78 5.07 -11.48
CA VAL A 54 2.45 3.83 -10.77
C VAL A 54 1.19 3.19 -11.37
N TYR A 55 1.28 1.91 -11.69
CA TYR A 55 0.21 1.21 -12.39
C TYR A 55 -0.85 0.67 -11.43
N HIS A 56 -2.12 0.98 -11.71
CA HIS A 56 -3.24 0.48 -10.91
C HIS A 56 -3.62 -0.94 -11.34
N VAL A 57 -3.11 -1.93 -10.66
CA VAL A 57 -3.41 -3.35 -10.92
C VAL A 57 -3.15 -4.23 -9.69
N ALA A 58 -3.98 -5.26 -9.54
CA ALA A 58 -3.88 -6.24 -8.44
C ALA A 58 -2.86 -7.35 -8.79
N ASN A 59 -1.61 -6.99 -9.07
CA ASN A 59 -0.56 -7.96 -9.36
C ASN A 59 0.57 -7.87 -8.32
N VAL A 60 1.50 -8.82 -8.38
CA VAL A 60 2.69 -8.90 -7.52
C VAL A 60 3.85 -9.41 -8.34
N GLY A 61 5.05 -8.81 -8.16
CA GLY A 61 6.26 -9.28 -8.83
C GLY A 61 6.44 -8.76 -10.25
N ASP A 62 5.84 -7.63 -10.58
CA ASP A 62 6.08 -6.91 -11.83
C ASP A 62 7.36 -6.07 -11.71
N VAL A 63 8.01 -5.77 -12.84
CA VAL A 63 9.14 -4.83 -12.91
C VAL A 63 8.70 -3.38 -12.69
N ARG A 64 7.43 -3.09 -12.90
CA ARG A 64 6.81 -1.78 -12.66
C ARG A 64 6.29 -1.68 -11.23
N THR A 65 6.32 -0.48 -10.69
CA THR A 65 5.63 -0.17 -9.44
C THR A 65 4.11 -0.23 -9.64
N LEU A 66 3.44 -0.98 -8.77
CA LEU A 66 2.01 -1.22 -8.80
C LEU A 66 1.34 -0.70 -7.54
N ALA A 67 0.11 -0.21 -7.68
CA ALA A 67 -0.73 0.17 -6.57
C ALA A 67 -2.12 -0.45 -6.68
N ILE A 68 -2.73 -0.77 -5.55
CA ILE A 68 -4.13 -1.18 -5.48
C ILE A 68 -4.79 -0.62 -4.23
N HIS A 69 -6.05 -0.22 -4.36
CA HIS A 69 -6.95 0.11 -3.26
C HIS A 69 -8.00 -1.00 -3.13
N PRO A 70 -7.79 -2.01 -2.26
CA PRO A 70 -8.61 -3.22 -2.24
C PRO A 70 -10.10 -2.96 -1.96
N ALA A 71 -10.40 -2.00 -1.08
CA ALA A 71 -11.78 -1.69 -0.70
C ALA A 71 -12.66 -1.21 -1.87
N SER A 72 -12.08 -0.63 -2.92
CA SER A 72 -12.82 -0.21 -4.12
C SER A 72 -12.67 -1.14 -5.31
N THR A 73 -11.81 -2.15 -5.23
CA THR A 73 -11.48 -3.04 -6.36
C THR A 73 -11.68 -4.51 -6.01
N THR A 74 -10.64 -5.22 -5.57
CA THR A 74 -10.66 -6.67 -5.33
C THR A 74 -11.65 -7.12 -4.26
N HIS A 75 -11.96 -6.25 -3.28
CA HIS A 75 -12.89 -6.53 -2.18
C HIS A 75 -14.18 -5.70 -2.27
N SER A 76 -14.43 -5.04 -3.40
CA SER A 76 -15.60 -4.15 -3.57
C SER A 76 -16.95 -4.84 -3.43
N GLN A 77 -17.00 -6.15 -3.66
CA GLN A 77 -18.19 -7.00 -3.52
C GLN A 77 -18.53 -7.35 -2.06
N LEU A 78 -17.58 -7.19 -1.14
CA LEU A 78 -17.77 -7.49 0.27
C LEU A 78 -18.42 -6.31 0.99
N SER A 79 -19.23 -6.63 2.03
CA SER A 79 -19.70 -5.60 2.97
C SER A 79 -18.50 -4.98 3.71
N ALA A 80 -18.67 -3.77 4.25
CA ALA A 80 -17.60 -3.10 5.02
C ALA A 80 -17.12 -3.98 6.20
N VAL A 81 -18.04 -4.66 6.88
CA VAL A 81 -17.74 -5.57 7.99
C VAL A 81 -16.89 -6.77 7.52
N ASP A 82 -17.20 -7.31 6.35
CA ASP A 82 -16.46 -8.46 5.81
C ASP A 82 -15.10 -8.04 5.23
N GLN A 83 -14.99 -6.82 4.68
CA GLN A 83 -13.69 -6.25 4.31
C GLN A 83 -12.76 -6.14 5.52
N GLU A 84 -13.25 -5.59 6.64
CA GLU A 84 -12.47 -5.47 7.88
C GLU A 84 -12.02 -6.84 8.43
N LYS A 85 -12.88 -7.86 8.36
CA LYS A 85 -12.53 -9.24 8.76
C LYS A 85 -11.38 -9.83 7.92
N THR A 86 -11.25 -9.41 6.67
CA THR A 86 -10.14 -9.81 5.80
C THR A 86 -8.89 -8.94 5.96
N GLY A 87 -8.93 -7.94 6.84
CA GLY A 87 -7.83 -6.99 7.07
C GLY A 87 -7.79 -5.83 6.07
N VAL A 88 -8.87 -5.63 5.32
CA VAL A 88 -9.00 -4.51 4.37
C VAL A 88 -9.78 -3.38 5.04
N THR A 89 -9.08 -2.34 5.43
CA THR A 89 -9.67 -1.10 5.93
C THR A 89 -10.03 -0.15 4.79
N PRO A 90 -10.94 0.82 5.01
CA PRO A 90 -11.44 1.68 3.92
C PRO A 90 -10.38 2.50 3.20
N GLY A 91 -9.32 2.94 3.88
CA GLY A 91 -8.24 3.75 3.31
C GLY A 91 -6.97 2.97 2.98
N TYR A 92 -7.00 1.64 3.09
CA TYR A 92 -5.83 0.82 2.85
C TYR A 92 -5.41 0.80 1.39
N VAL A 93 -4.15 1.12 1.15
CA VAL A 93 -3.49 1.01 -0.16
C VAL A 93 -2.31 0.06 -0.05
N ARG A 94 -2.15 -0.81 -1.03
CA ARG A 94 -0.98 -1.68 -1.17
C ARG A 94 -0.15 -1.24 -2.37
N LEU A 95 1.14 -1.03 -2.16
CA LEU A 95 2.14 -0.86 -3.21
C LEU A 95 2.94 -2.15 -3.38
N CYS A 96 3.34 -2.41 -4.62
CA CYS A 96 4.38 -3.36 -4.96
C CYS A 96 5.45 -2.59 -5.73
N ILE A 97 6.59 -2.31 -5.10
CA ILE A 97 7.64 -1.45 -5.65
C ILE A 97 8.37 -2.18 -6.76
N GLY A 98 8.52 -1.54 -7.91
CA GLY A 98 9.24 -2.01 -9.09
C GLY A 98 10.68 -1.54 -9.17
N LEU A 99 11.19 -1.42 -10.40
CA LEU A 99 12.59 -1.13 -10.69
C LEU A 99 12.82 0.31 -11.20
N GLU A 100 11.80 1.17 -11.17
CA GLU A 100 11.93 2.57 -11.57
C GLU A 100 12.86 3.33 -10.62
N HIS A 101 13.35 4.48 -11.04
CA HIS A 101 14.18 5.32 -10.19
C HIS A 101 13.40 5.76 -8.95
N ILE A 102 14.04 5.71 -7.79
CA ILE A 102 13.37 6.00 -6.51
C ILE A 102 12.76 7.40 -6.48
N ASP A 103 13.42 8.39 -7.07
CA ASP A 103 12.92 9.76 -7.09
C ASP A 103 11.63 9.88 -7.91
N ASP A 104 11.49 9.12 -9.00
CA ASP A 104 10.27 9.10 -9.82
C ASP A 104 9.12 8.46 -9.06
N ILE A 105 9.38 7.35 -8.34
CA ILE A 105 8.39 6.71 -7.47
C ILE A 105 7.93 7.69 -6.39
N LEU A 106 8.86 8.33 -5.69
CA LEU A 106 8.56 9.27 -4.62
C LEU A 106 7.80 10.51 -5.15
N ALA A 107 8.17 11.02 -6.31
CA ALA A 107 7.49 12.16 -6.94
C ALA A 107 6.03 11.82 -7.27
N ASP A 108 5.77 10.65 -7.87
CA ASP A 108 4.41 10.23 -8.21
C ASP A 108 3.55 10.01 -6.96
N LEU A 109 4.08 9.32 -5.95
CA LEU A 109 3.35 9.12 -4.69
C LEU A 109 3.07 10.45 -3.97
N THR A 110 4.03 11.37 -3.96
CA THR A 110 3.88 12.66 -3.29
C THR A 110 2.78 13.50 -3.94
N GLN A 111 2.83 13.66 -5.26
CA GLN A 111 1.83 14.45 -5.98
C GLN A 111 0.41 13.85 -5.88
N ALA A 112 0.31 12.51 -5.79
CA ALA A 112 -0.98 11.84 -5.59
C ALA A 112 -1.52 12.04 -4.17
N LEU A 113 -0.65 11.99 -3.14
CA LEU A 113 -1.02 12.25 -1.74
C LEU A 113 -1.46 13.70 -1.50
N GLU A 114 -0.85 14.67 -2.17
CA GLU A 114 -1.22 16.09 -2.06
C GLU A 114 -2.63 16.40 -2.57
N LYS A 115 -3.19 15.52 -3.39
CA LYS A 115 -4.53 15.66 -3.98
C LYS A 115 -5.61 14.84 -3.28
N THR A 116 -5.27 14.18 -2.20
CA THR A 116 -6.16 13.25 -1.47
C THR A 116 -7.14 13.93 -0.55
#